data_2076378b0f6833eb4d1004db6452539c
#
_entry.id   2076378b0f6833eb4d1004db6452539c
#
_cell.length_a   1.000
_cell.length_b   1.000
_cell.length_c   1.000
_cell.angle_alpha   90.00
_cell.angle_beta   90.00
_cell.angle_gamma   90.00
#
_symmetry.space_group_name_H-M   'P 1'
#
loop_
_entity.id
_entity.type
_entity.pdbx_description
1 polymer ?
#
loop_
_entity_poly.entity_id
_entity_poly.type
_entity_poly.pdbx_seq_one_letter_code
_entity_poly.pdbx_strand_id
1 'polypeptide(L)'
;MTKRAIFKIGGSVLKDSESVNNVISQFHELMMQKILDLIIIVPGGGIFANFIRYADKKLKLGDDLSHWLAILAMNYNGMSLIKKYDKIFLTEDFDELKEFEKGIILFLPFKYLYNNDVLPHSWDVTSDSITLYFANKLNLKSCYLIKDVNGIYDNKGVLIKEITPQELMNLKDNTLLLKNDIIMDIVKNSSPIDSHSLKMINEYHISCTLLNGTEDEIILKYFKSSDKKIIPHTKITPK
;
A
#
# COMPACT_ATOMS: atom_id res chain seq x y z
N MET A 1 6.34 -14.45 -20.09
CA MET A 1 5.34 -13.86 -19.18
C MET A 1 5.84 -12.49 -18.72
N THR A 2 5.02 -11.47 -18.86
CA THR A 2 5.32 -10.09 -18.38
C THR A 2 5.51 -10.09 -16.87
N LYS A 3 6.62 -9.55 -16.39
CA LYS A 3 6.92 -9.44 -14.96
C LYS A 3 6.20 -8.21 -14.39
N ARG A 4 5.07 -8.43 -13.74
CA ARG A 4 4.17 -7.38 -13.22
C ARG A 4 4.24 -7.31 -11.70
N ALA A 5 4.19 -6.10 -11.14
CA ALA A 5 4.04 -5.89 -9.70
C ALA A 5 3.11 -4.71 -9.40
N ILE A 6 2.32 -4.84 -8.32
CA ILE A 6 1.46 -3.76 -7.81
C ILE A 6 2.01 -3.24 -6.49
N PHE A 7 2.14 -1.93 -6.39
CA PHE A 7 2.68 -1.23 -5.24
C PHE A 7 1.66 -0.22 -4.71
N LYS A 8 1.43 -0.25 -3.42
CA LYS A 8 0.78 0.86 -2.75
C LYS A 8 1.85 1.80 -2.21
N ILE A 9 1.79 3.07 -2.53
CA ILE A 9 2.63 4.08 -1.89
C ILE A 9 1.87 4.69 -0.71
N GLY A 10 2.38 4.49 0.51
CA GLY A 10 1.76 4.96 1.75
C GLY A 10 1.62 6.47 1.80
N GLY A 11 0.56 6.95 2.46
CA GLY A 11 0.32 8.38 2.59
C GLY A 11 1.40 9.12 3.37
N SER A 12 2.10 8.45 4.29
CA SER A 12 3.26 9.00 5.00
C SER A 12 4.46 9.20 4.07
N VAL A 13 4.68 8.28 3.12
CA VAL A 13 5.69 8.41 2.08
C VAL A 13 5.31 9.52 1.08
N LEU A 14 4.04 9.56 0.65
CA LEU A 14 3.55 10.55 -0.33
C LEU A 14 3.64 12.01 0.13
N LYS A 15 3.66 12.28 1.44
CA LYS A 15 3.80 13.63 1.99
C LYS A 15 5.21 14.20 1.89
N ASP A 16 6.22 13.32 1.76
CA ASP A 16 7.62 13.68 1.72
C ASP A 16 8.18 13.53 0.30
N SER A 17 8.59 14.66 -0.30
CA SER A 17 9.04 14.68 -1.69
C SER A 17 10.33 13.89 -1.91
N GLU A 18 11.21 13.82 -0.92
CA GLU A 18 12.48 13.07 -1.02
C GLU A 18 12.20 11.57 -1.06
N SER A 19 11.37 11.09 -0.14
CA SER A 19 10.92 9.67 -0.12
C SER A 19 10.21 9.28 -1.41
N VAL A 20 9.35 10.15 -1.96
CA VAL A 20 8.68 9.88 -3.24
C VAL A 20 9.69 9.80 -4.37
N ASN A 21 10.65 10.74 -4.45
CA ASN A 21 11.71 10.70 -5.47
C ASN A 21 12.53 9.41 -5.38
N ASN A 22 12.88 9.00 -4.17
CA ASN A 22 13.59 7.76 -3.91
C ASN A 22 12.80 6.53 -4.43
N VAL A 23 11.51 6.42 -4.08
CA VAL A 23 10.66 5.31 -4.54
C VAL A 23 10.55 5.27 -6.06
N ILE A 24 10.26 6.41 -6.69
CA ILE A 24 10.07 6.48 -8.15
C ILE A 24 11.38 6.21 -8.89
N SER A 25 12.51 6.68 -8.38
CA SER A 25 13.84 6.37 -8.92
C SER A 25 14.12 4.85 -8.91
N GLN A 26 13.82 4.17 -7.79
CA GLN A 26 13.96 2.72 -7.69
C GLN A 26 13.02 1.98 -8.66
N PHE A 27 11.80 2.48 -8.90
CA PHE A 27 10.90 1.90 -9.89
C PHE A 27 11.45 2.03 -11.31
N HIS A 28 12.00 3.19 -11.67
CA HIS A 28 12.67 3.36 -12.97
C HIS A 28 13.86 2.41 -13.12
N GLU A 29 14.66 2.23 -12.06
CA GLU A 29 15.79 1.32 -12.08
C GLU A 29 15.37 -0.16 -12.25
N LEU A 30 14.29 -0.59 -11.58
CA LEU A 30 13.70 -1.93 -11.77
C LEU A 30 13.27 -2.17 -13.23
N MET A 31 12.71 -1.13 -13.88
CA MET A 31 12.31 -1.18 -15.28
C MET A 31 13.55 -1.23 -16.22
N MET A 32 14.52 -0.34 -16.00
CA MET A 32 15.74 -0.26 -16.82
C MET A 32 16.53 -1.57 -16.77
N GLN A 33 16.62 -2.19 -15.61
CA GLN A 33 17.29 -3.50 -15.42
C GLN A 33 16.45 -4.70 -15.86
N LYS A 34 15.24 -4.48 -16.39
CA LYS A 34 14.30 -5.54 -16.84
C LYS A 34 13.94 -6.54 -15.74
N ILE A 35 13.96 -6.08 -14.48
CA ILE A 35 13.53 -6.87 -13.32
C ILE A 35 12.01 -6.94 -13.30
N LEU A 36 11.35 -5.81 -13.59
CA LEU A 36 9.91 -5.70 -13.83
C LEU A 36 9.68 -5.09 -15.22
N ASP A 37 8.61 -5.51 -15.86
CA ASP A 37 8.14 -4.94 -17.14
C ASP A 37 7.00 -3.95 -16.91
N LEU A 38 6.16 -4.20 -15.89
CA LEU A 38 5.02 -3.36 -15.52
C LEU A 38 4.98 -3.12 -14.02
N ILE A 39 4.94 -1.85 -13.63
CA ILE A 39 4.75 -1.40 -12.26
C ILE A 39 3.43 -0.66 -12.16
N ILE A 40 2.53 -1.13 -11.30
CA ILE A 40 1.25 -0.51 -11.04
C ILE A 40 1.32 0.15 -9.67
N ILE A 41 1.01 1.43 -9.60
CA ILE A 41 1.02 2.22 -8.37
C ILE A 41 -0.42 2.53 -7.96
N VAL A 42 -0.76 2.21 -6.72
CA VAL A 42 -2.00 2.67 -6.05
C VAL A 42 -1.61 3.68 -4.98
N PRO A 43 -2.08 4.93 -5.06
CA PRO A 43 -1.73 5.95 -4.07
C PRO A 43 -2.47 5.74 -2.76
N GLY A 44 -1.85 6.06 -1.63
CA GLY A 44 -2.51 6.11 -0.33
C GLY A 44 -3.28 7.42 -0.11
N GLY A 45 -4.24 7.42 0.80
CA GLY A 45 -5.08 8.59 1.10
C GLY A 45 -4.37 9.72 1.87
N GLY A 46 -3.25 9.42 2.54
CA GLY A 46 -2.37 10.40 3.16
C GLY A 46 -3.04 11.30 4.20
N ILE A 47 -2.58 12.55 4.25
CA ILE A 47 -3.08 13.56 5.19
C ILE A 47 -4.57 13.88 4.97
N PHE A 48 -5.04 13.80 3.73
CA PHE A 48 -6.45 14.08 3.41
C PHE A 48 -7.37 12.99 3.96
N ALA A 49 -7.02 11.71 3.83
CA ALA A 49 -7.80 10.63 4.43
C ALA A 49 -7.79 10.70 5.97
N ASN A 50 -6.66 11.11 6.57
CA ASN A 50 -6.60 11.34 8.02
C ASN A 50 -7.49 12.51 8.45
N PHE A 51 -7.55 13.59 7.67
CA PHE A 51 -8.46 14.71 7.91
C PHE A 51 -9.93 14.26 7.81
N ILE A 52 -10.28 13.45 6.80
CA ILE A 52 -11.63 12.91 6.66
C ILE A 52 -12.00 12.04 7.87
N ARG A 53 -11.08 11.21 8.35
CA ARG A 53 -11.29 10.39 9.56
C ARG A 53 -11.52 11.24 10.81
N TYR A 54 -10.79 12.34 10.93
CA TYR A 54 -11.00 13.29 12.01
C TYR A 54 -12.36 13.99 11.89
N ALA A 55 -12.72 14.45 10.68
CA ALA A 55 -14.01 15.08 10.40
C ALA A 55 -15.19 14.12 10.68
N ASP A 56 -15.07 12.87 10.28
CA ASP A 56 -16.06 11.83 10.56
C ASP A 56 -16.30 11.67 12.06
N LYS A 57 -15.23 11.56 12.86
CA LYS A 57 -15.35 11.50 14.33
C LYS A 57 -16.09 12.71 14.93
N LYS A 58 -15.90 13.91 14.37
CA LYS A 58 -16.48 15.16 14.90
C LYS A 58 -17.87 15.44 14.38
N LEU A 59 -18.10 15.19 13.09
CA LEU A 59 -19.31 15.57 12.38
C LEU A 59 -20.28 14.40 12.18
N LYS A 60 -19.85 13.16 12.50
CA LYS A 60 -20.60 11.92 12.29
C LYS A 60 -21.04 11.77 10.83
N LEU A 61 -20.07 11.85 9.91
CA LEU A 61 -20.31 11.77 8.46
C LEU A 61 -20.95 10.44 8.05
N GLY A 62 -20.65 9.37 8.80
CA GLY A 62 -21.06 8.00 8.51
C GLY A 62 -20.12 7.27 7.59
N ASP A 63 -20.24 5.94 7.61
CA ASP A 63 -19.28 5.05 6.94
C ASP A 63 -19.25 5.25 5.42
N ASP A 64 -20.43 5.39 4.77
CA ASP A 64 -20.53 5.54 3.31
C ASP A 64 -19.81 6.79 2.82
N LEU A 65 -20.14 7.96 3.38
CA LEU A 65 -19.55 9.22 2.96
C LEU A 65 -18.05 9.24 3.25
N SER A 66 -17.65 8.78 4.43
CA SER A 66 -16.25 8.74 4.84
C SER A 66 -15.43 7.81 3.97
N HIS A 67 -15.98 6.65 3.57
CA HIS A 67 -15.35 5.70 2.67
C HIS A 67 -15.04 6.34 1.31
N TRP A 68 -16.05 6.94 0.66
CA TRP A 68 -15.86 7.55 -0.66
C TRP A 68 -14.94 8.74 -0.63
N LEU A 69 -15.04 9.59 0.38
CA LEU A 69 -14.12 10.72 0.55
C LEU A 69 -12.66 10.25 0.76
N ALA A 70 -12.44 9.16 1.51
CA ALA A 70 -11.11 8.60 1.70
C ALA A 70 -10.51 8.04 0.39
N ILE A 71 -11.31 7.44 -0.48
CA ILE A 71 -10.85 6.98 -1.81
C ILE A 71 -10.62 8.17 -2.74
N LEU A 72 -11.45 9.21 -2.70
CA LEU A 72 -11.18 10.46 -3.42
C LEU A 72 -9.86 11.11 -2.99
N ALA A 73 -9.51 11.03 -1.70
CA ALA A 73 -8.23 11.49 -1.21
C ALA A 73 -7.05 10.70 -1.81
N MET A 74 -7.23 9.40 -2.09
CA MET A 74 -6.23 8.60 -2.83
C MET A 74 -6.05 9.13 -4.25
N ASN A 75 -7.16 9.38 -4.98
CA ASN A 75 -7.11 9.94 -6.32
C ASN A 75 -6.42 11.31 -6.35
N TYR A 76 -6.73 12.19 -5.40
CA TYR A 76 -6.07 13.49 -5.29
C TYR A 76 -4.54 13.36 -5.12
N ASN A 77 -4.08 12.47 -4.24
CA ASN A 77 -2.65 12.21 -4.06
C ASN A 77 -2.00 11.65 -5.33
N GLY A 78 -2.70 10.77 -6.06
CA GLY A 78 -2.24 10.25 -7.33
C GLY A 78 -2.09 11.34 -8.38
N MET A 79 -3.09 12.21 -8.54
CA MET A 79 -3.04 13.36 -9.45
C MET A 79 -1.91 14.34 -9.09
N SER A 80 -1.62 14.52 -7.81
CA SER A 80 -0.49 15.34 -7.35
C SER A 80 0.86 14.71 -7.71
N LEU A 81 0.94 13.38 -7.67
CA LEU A 81 2.14 12.65 -8.04
C LEU A 81 2.44 12.77 -9.54
N ILE A 82 1.43 12.58 -10.41
CA ILE A 82 1.62 12.61 -11.87
C ILE A 82 2.14 13.97 -12.38
N LYS A 83 1.80 15.06 -11.68
CA LYS A 83 2.30 16.40 -12.05
C LYS A 83 3.81 16.56 -11.89
N LYS A 84 4.48 15.66 -11.16
CA LYS A 84 5.91 15.73 -10.88
C LYS A 84 6.73 14.76 -11.74
N TYR A 85 6.10 13.75 -12.35
CA TYR A 85 6.81 12.64 -12.99
C TYR A 85 6.23 12.30 -14.36
N ASP A 86 6.79 12.87 -15.41
CA ASP A 86 6.30 12.76 -16.80
C ASP A 86 6.31 11.35 -17.39
N LYS A 87 7.07 10.43 -16.78
CA LYS A 87 7.22 9.04 -17.26
C LYS A 87 6.28 8.05 -16.58
N ILE A 88 5.31 8.54 -15.82
CA ILE A 88 4.28 7.72 -15.19
C ILE A 88 2.98 7.94 -15.97
N PHE A 89 2.38 6.86 -16.48
CA PHE A 89 1.07 6.90 -17.11
C PHE A 89 -0.01 6.88 -16.05
N LEU A 90 -1.08 7.64 -16.26
CA LEU A 90 -2.21 7.67 -15.36
C LEU A 90 -3.42 7.05 -16.01
N THR A 91 -4.11 6.17 -15.31
CA THR A 91 -5.45 5.71 -15.71
C THR A 91 -6.37 5.58 -14.49
N GLU A 92 -7.65 5.80 -14.69
CA GLU A 92 -8.75 5.49 -13.77
C GLU A 92 -9.65 4.37 -14.32
N ASP A 93 -9.35 3.91 -15.53
CA ASP A 93 -10.07 2.83 -16.20
C ASP A 93 -9.38 1.49 -15.94
N PHE A 94 -10.12 0.56 -15.32
CA PHE A 94 -9.55 -0.74 -14.96
C PHE A 94 -9.37 -1.66 -16.18
N ASP A 95 -10.19 -1.50 -17.21
CA ASP A 95 -10.03 -2.28 -18.45
C ASP A 95 -8.79 -1.80 -19.21
N GLU A 96 -8.60 -0.49 -19.31
CA GLU A 96 -7.35 0.08 -19.82
C GLU A 96 -6.13 -0.41 -19.01
N LEU A 97 -6.21 -0.44 -17.67
CA LEU A 97 -5.12 -0.90 -16.83
C LEU A 97 -4.67 -2.34 -17.18
N LYS A 98 -5.60 -3.20 -17.54
CA LYS A 98 -5.29 -4.61 -17.91
C LYS A 98 -4.53 -4.74 -19.23
N GLU A 99 -4.69 -3.78 -20.12
CA GLU A 99 -4.05 -3.78 -21.45
C GLU A 99 -2.59 -3.34 -21.40
N PHE A 100 -2.15 -2.68 -20.31
CA PHE A 100 -0.74 -2.31 -20.19
C PHE A 100 0.14 -3.53 -20.01
N GLU A 101 1.17 -3.64 -20.86
CA GLU A 101 2.19 -4.66 -20.77
C GLU A 101 3.50 -4.15 -20.20
N LYS A 102 3.77 -2.84 -20.32
CA LYS A 102 5.02 -2.21 -19.91
C LYS A 102 4.78 -0.80 -19.36
N GLY A 103 5.66 -0.37 -18.45
CA GLY A 103 5.67 0.99 -17.95
C GLY A 103 5.38 1.09 -16.45
N ILE A 104 5.34 2.31 -15.98
CA ILE A 104 4.92 2.67 -14.62
C ILE A 104 3.54 3.32 -14.75
N ILE A 105 2.53 2.68 -14.20
CA ILE A 105 1.13 3.09 -14.31
C ILE A 105 0.63 3.51 -12.94
N LEU A 106 0.15 4.72 -12.82
CA LEU A 106 -0.57 5.20 -11.65
C LEU A 106 -2.06 4.94 -11.86
N PHE A 107 -2.62 4.06 -11.05
CA PHE A 107 -4.03 3.73 -11.10
C PHE A 107 -4.82 4.49 -10.03
N LEU A 108 -5.86 5.21 -10.46
CA LEU A 108 -6.79 5.93 -9.60
C LEU A 108 -8.04 5.09 -9.34
N PRO A 109 -8.23 4.55 -8.12
CA PRO A 109 -9.21 3.50 -7.89
C PRO A 109 -10.66 3.98 -7.78
N PHE A 110 -10.91 5.29 -7.60
CA PHE A 110 -12.25 5.81 -7.23
C PHE A 110 -13.32 5.44 -8.25
N LYS A 111 -13.10 5.70 -9.55
CA LYS A 111 -14.11 5.45 -10.60
C LYS A 111 -14.56 3.99 -10.61
N TYR A 112 -13.60 3.06 -10.55
CA TYR A 112 -13.90 1.63 -10.55
C TYR A 112 -14.67 1.22 -9.28
N LEU A 113 -14.19 1.62 -8.10
CA LEU A 113 -14.79 1.22 -6.84
C LEU A 113 -16.18 1.83 -6.65
N TYR A 114 -16.37 3.10 -7.05
CA TYR A 114 -17.68 3.75 -6.96
C TYR A 114 -18.73 3.07 -7.84
N ASN A 115 -18.35 2.62 -9.03
CA ASN A 115 -19.26 1.95 -9.97
C ASN A 115 -19.59 0.49 -9.57
N ASN A 116 -18.72 -0.17 -8.83
CA ASN A 116 -18.86 -1.59 -8.51
C ASN A 116 -19.22 -1.85 -7.05
N ASP A 117 -18.88 -0.96 -6.15
CA ASP A 117 -19.20 -0.99 -4.71
C ASP A 117 -18.94 -2.35 -4.04
N VAL A 118 -17.70 -2.84 -4.14
CA VAL A 118 -17.34 -4.22 -3.82
C VAL A 118 -16.60 -4.40 -2.50
N LEU A 119 -16.24 -3.30 -1.82
CA LEU A 119 -15.54 -3.33 -0.55
C LEU A 119 -16.40 -2.80 0.58
N PRO A 120 -16.29 -3.34 1.81
CA PRO A 120 -17.02 -2.81 2.94
C PRO A 120 -16.71 -1.34 3.21
N HIS A 121 -17.73 -0.54 3.48
CA HIS A 121 -17.59 0.84 3.92
C HIS A 121 -17.23 0.87 5.39
N SER A 122 -15.98 0.92 5.70
CA SER A 122 -15.48 1.05 7.06
C SER A 122 -14.04 1.55 7.08
N TRP A 123 -13.61 2.05 8.22
CA TRP A 123 -12.22 2.45 8.42
C TRP A 123 -11.24 1.27 8.56
N ASP A 124 -11.73 0.03 8.59
CA ASP A 124 -10.93 -1.19 8.51
C ASP A 124 -10.46 -1.47 7.08
N VAL A 125 -11.12 -0.88 6.08
CA VAL A 125 -10.72 -0.90 4.68
C VAL A 125 -9.94 0.37 4.37
N THR A 126 -8.68 0.21 4.00
CA THR A 126 -7.82 1.33 3.59
C THR A 126 -7.22 1.10 2.21
N SER A 127 -6.32 1.97 1.80
CA SER A 127 -5.57 1.78 0.54
C SER A 127 -4.77 0.48 0.48
N ASP A 128 -4.49 -0.17 1.62
CA ASP A 128 -3.82 -1.48 1.65
C ASP A 128 -4.78 -2.57 1.14
N SER A 129 -6.01 -2.63 1.69
CA SER A 129 -7.09 -3.52 1.23
C SER A 129 -7.45 -3.27 -0.24
N ILE A 130 -7.56 -2.00 -0.64
CA ILE A 130 -7.86 -1.61 -2.02
C ILE A 130 -6.78 -2.14 -2.98
N THR A 131 -5.50 -2.04 -2.60
CA THR A 131 -4.40 -2.55 -3.42
C THR A 131 -4.43 -4.07 -3.54
N LEU A 132 -4.72 -4.79 -2.44
CA LEU A 132 -4.89 -6.25 -2.46
C LEU A 132 -6.08 -6.67 -3.34
N TYR A 133 -7.19 -5.94 -3.29
CA TYR A 133 -8.34 -6.18 -4.18
C TYR A 133 -7.92 -6.12 -5.65
N PHE A 134 -7.21 -5.06 -6.06
CA PHE A 134 -6.75 -4.93 -7.44
C PHE A 134 -5.64 -5.93 -7.79
N ALA A 135 -4.78 -6.32 -6.85
CA ALA A 135 -3.83 -7.41 -7.04
C ALA A 135 -4.56 -8.71 -7.43
N ASN A 136 -5.65 -9.03 -6.72
CA ASN A 136 -6.50 -10.19 -7.03
C ASN A 136 -7.16 -10.06 -8.41
N LYS A 137 -7.76 -8.92 -8.72
CA LYS A 137 -8.40 -8.66 -10.02
C LYS A 137 -7.44 -8.74 -11.20
N LEU A 138 -6.16 -8.48 -10.97
CA LEU A 138 -5.06 -8.57 -11.95
C LEU A 138 -4.37 -9.94 -11.94
N ASN A 139 -4.86 -10.91 -11.16
CA ASN A 139 -4.27 -12.25 -10.99
C ASN A 139 -2.81 -12.23 -10.52
N LEU A 140 -2.43 -11.24 -9.72
CA LEU A 140 -1.11 -11.14 -9.12
C LEU A 140 -1.03 -11.98 -7.84
N LYS A 141 0.12 -12.61 -7.58
CA LYS A 141 0.36 -13.43 -6.39
C LYS A 141 1.02 -12.68 -5.25
N SER A 142 1.42 -11.44 -5.49
CA SER A 142 2.08 -10.58 -4.51
C SER A 142 1.64 -9.13 -4.65
N CYS A 143 1.54 -8.46 -3.51
CA CYS A 143 1.27 -7.04 -3.38
C CYS A 143 2.37 -6.42 -2.50
N TYR A 144 2.77 -5.18 -2.79
CA TYR A 144 3.84 -4.49 -2.07
C TYR A 144 3.31 -3.19 -1.47
N LEU A 145 3.50 -3.03 -0.16
CA LEU A 145 3.10 -1.84 0.58
C LEU A 145 4.36 -1.01 0.92
N ILE A 146 4.52 0.09 0.23
CA ILE A 146 5.60 1.03 0.50
C ILE A 146 5.18 1.94 1.65
N LYS A 147 5.89 1.82 2.78
CA LYS A 147 5.61 2.48 4.06
C LYS A 147 6.82 3.30 4.50
N ASP A 148 6.69 3.99 5.61
CA ASP A 148 7.76 4.72 6.31
C ASP A 148 8.35 3.92 7.48
N VAL A 149 8.24 2.61 7.42
CA VAL A 149 8.76 1.65 8.43
C VAL A 149 9.36 0.45 7.73
N ASN A 150 10.36 -0.18 8.37
CA ASN A 150 11.05 -1.36 7.84
C ASN A 150 10.21 -2.64 7.85
N GLY A 151 9.03 -2.61 8.44
CA GLY A 151 8.12 -3.73 8.58
C GLY A 151 7.41 -3.73 9.92
N ILE A 152 7.07 -4.90 10.41
CA ILE A 152 6.38 -5.12 11.68
C ILE A 152 7.37 -5.62 12.71
N TYR A 153 7.34 -5.04 13.90
CA TYR A 153 8.22 -5.41 15.01
C TYR A 153 7.42 -6.09 16.13
N ASP A 154 8.02 -7.09 16.76
CA ASP A 154 7.48 -7.67 17.97
C ASP A 154 7.67 -6.72 19.18
N ASN A 155 7.14 -7.11 20.35
CA ASN A 155 7.23 -6.32 21.58
C ASN A 155 8.67 -6.19 22.14
N LYS A 156 9.64 -6.91 21.58
CA LYS A 156 11.06 -6.83 21.93
C LYS A 156 11.85 -5.96 20.96
N GLY A 157 11.17 -5.38 19.96
CA GLY A 157 11.80 -4.56 18.92
C GLY A 157 12.51 -5.38 17.84
N VAL A 158 12.19 -6.67 17.68
CA VAL A 158 12.76 -7.52 16.65
C VAL A 158 11.86 -7.46 15.41
N LEU A 159 12.45 -7.19 14.25
CA LEU A 159 11.75 -7.14 12.97
C LEU A 159 11.28 -8.54 12.55
N ILE A 160 9.97 -8.69 12.40
CA ILE A 160 9.34 -9.92 11.95
C ILE A 160 9.46 -10.01 10.43
N LYS A 161 10.29 -10.94 9.93
CA LYS A 161 10.55 -11.08 8.49
C LYS A 161 9.41 -11.73 7.72
N GLU A 162 8.78 -12.72 8.32
CA GLU A 162 7.66 -13.44 7.72
C GLU A 162 6.64 -13.82 8.80
N ILE A 163 5.36 -13.68 8.47
CA ILE A 163 4.27 -13.95 9.40
C ILE A 163 3.00 -14.29 8.62
N THR A 164 2.12 -15.10 9.19
CA THR A 164 0.78 -15.32 8.65
C THR A 164 -0.22 -14.29 9.17
N PRO A 165 -1.34 -14.03 8.45
CA PRO A 165 -2.41 -13.15 8.95
C PRO A 165 -2.91 -13.53 10.34
N GLN A 166 -3.06 -14.82 10.63
CA GLN A 166 -3.56 -15.30 11.92
C GLN A 166 -2.57 -15.00 13.05
N GLU A 167 -1.28 -15.27 12.85
CA GLU A 167 -0.24 -14.94 13.83
C GLU A 167 -0.19 -13.44 14.10
N LEU A 168 -0.30 -12.61 13.03
CA LEU A 168 -0.30 -11.17 13.18
C LEU A 168 -1.55 -10.66 13.94
N MET A 169 -2.73 -11.24 13.69
CA MET A 169 -3.94 -10.93 14.45
C MET A 169 -3.76 -11.27 15.93
N ASN A 170 -3.24 -12.46 16.23
CA ASN A 170 -2.96 -12.90 17.62
C ASN A 170 -1.96 -11.97 18.33
N LEU A 171 -0.93 -11.48 17.62
CA LEU A 171 0.02 -10.52 18.18
C LEU A 171 -0.63 -9.16 18.49
N LYS A 172 -1.56 -8.71 17.64
CA LYS A 172 -2.32 -7.47 17.86
C LYS A 172 -3.23 -7.57 19.06
N ASP A 173 -3.98 -8.66 19.17
CA ASP A 173 -4.95 -8.90 20.25
C ASP A 173 -4.26 -8.99 21.62
N ASN A 174 -3.05 -9.55 21.65
CA ASN A 174 -2.24 -9.66 22.86
C ASN A 174 -1.37 -8.43 23.14
N THR A 175 -1.54 -7.33 22.40
CA THR A 175 -0.69 -6.11 22.52
C THR A 175 0.82 -6.38 22.43
N LEU A 176 1.20 -7.44 21.70
CA LEU A 176 2.59 -7.88 21.55
C LEU A 176 3.35 -7.17 20.41
N LEU A 177 2.74 -6.17 19.81
CA LEU A 177 3.40 -5.34 18.79
C LEU A 177 3.85 -4.01 19.41
N LEU A 178 5.02 -3.55 19.03
CA LEU A 178 5.41 -2.18 19.33
C LEU A 178 4.40 -1.21 18.69
N LYS A 179 3.79 -0.39 19.55
CA LYS A 179 3.04 0.77 19.10
C LYS A 179 4.07 1.84 18.73
N ASN A 180 4.04 2.32 17.50
CA ASN A 180 4.82 3.50 17.14
C ASN A 180 4.19 4.72 17.82
N ASP A 181 4.65 5.00 19.04
CA ASP A 181 4.28 6.19 19.79
C ASP A 181 5.02 7.39 19.20
N ILE A 182 4.40 8.11 18.28
CA ILE A 182 4.83 9.48 18.00
C ILE A 182 3.60 10.35 17.72
N ILE A 183 3.29 11.16 18.74
CA ILE A 183 2.73 12.52 18.68
C ILE A 183 1.37 12.73 17.98
N MET A 184 0.42 13.20 18.82
CA MET A 184 -0.88 13.83 18.56
C MET A 184 -2.05 12.94 18.17
N ASP A 185 -3.18 13.23 18.78
CA ASP A 185 -4.54 12.64 18.64
C ASP A 185 -5.10 12.50 17.20
N ILE A 186 -4.39 12.96 16.20
CA ILE A 186 -4.77 12.92 14.78
C ILE A 186 -3.97 11.84 14.02
N VAL A 187 -2.80 11.46 14.51
CA VAL A 187 -1.94 10.46 13.91
C VAL A 187 -2.13 9.13 14.62
N LYS A 188 -2.75 8.29 13.96
CA LYS A 188 -3.02 6.87 14.05
C LYS A 188 -2.11 6.06 14.99
N ASN A 189 -2.68 5.48 16.03
CA ASN A 189 -2.33 4.14 16.51
C ASN A 189 -2.69 3.11 15.42
N SER A 190 -2.01 3.11 14.29
CA SER A 190 -2.33 2.24 13.18
C SER A 190 -1.28 1.18 13.03
N SER A 191 -1.73 -0.05 13.15
CA SER A 191 -1.00 -1.18 12.59
C SER A 191 -0.45 -0.83 11.20
N PRO A 192 0.78 -1.28 10.87
CA PRO A 192 1.36 -1.07 9.54
C PRO A 192 0.53 -1.58 8.37
N ILE A 193 -0.46 -2.42 8.63
CA ILE A 193 -1.43 -2.92 7.66
C ILE A 193 -2.83 -2.95 8.29
N ASP A 194 -3.87 -2.66 7.52
CA ASP A 194 -5.26 -2.67 7.99
C ASP A 194 -5.77 -4.09 8.28
N SER A 195 -6.83 -4.19 9.09
CA SER A 195 -7.35 -5.49 9.54
C SER A 195 -8.07 -6.25 8.41
N HIS A 196 -8.71 -5.54 7.49
CA HIS A 196 -9.39 -6.16 6.35
C HIS A 196 -8.41 -6.80 5.38
N SER A 197 -7.26 -6.17 5.15
CA SER A 197 -6.16 -6.74 4.35
C SER A 197 -5.72 -8.12 4.83
N LEU A 198 -5.72 -8.36 6.15
CA LEU A 198 -5.32 -9.67 6.69
C LEU A 198 -6.29 -10.80 6.30
N LYS A 199 -7.59 -10.48 6.22
CA LYS A 199 -8.59 -11.42 5.72
C LYS A 199 -8.40 -11.70 4.23
N MET A 200 -8.21 -10.63 3.44
CA MET A 200 -8.03 -10.71 1.99
C MET A 200 -6.76 -11.48 1.58
N ILE A 201 -5.67 -11.38 2.34
CA ILE A 201 -4.44 -12.14 2.10
C ILE A 201 -4.73 -13.65 2.06
N ASN A 202 -5.49 -14.16 3.04
CA ASN A 202 -5.88 -15.58 3.06
C ASN A 202 -6.92 -15.90 1.98
N GLU A 203 -7.96 -15.08 1.83
CA GLU A 203 -9.05 -15.31 0.88
C GLU A 203 -8.55 -15.35 -0.57
N TYR A 204 -7.66 -14.43 -0.94
CA TYR A 204 -7.15 -14.31 -2.30
C TYR A 204 -5.87 -15.10 -2.56
N HIS A 205 -5.29 -15.71 -1.52
CA HIS A 205 -3.99 -16.38 -1.59
C HIS A 205 -2.88 -15.50 -2.19
N ILE A 206 -2.84 -14.23 -1.77
CA ILE A 206 -1.88 -13.21 -2.20
C ILE A 206 -0.98 -12.85 -1.04
N SER A 207 0.35 -12.95 -1.23
CA SER A 207 1.29 -12.46 -0.21
C SER A 207 1.38 -10.93 -0.24
N CYS A 208 1.57 -10.33 0.92
CA CYS A 208 1.72 -8.89 1.06
C CYS A 208 3.06 -8.55 1.71
N THR A 209 3.88 -7.71 1.07
CA THR A 209 5.20 -7.35 1.58
C THR A 209 5.27 -5.87 1.91
N LEU A 210 5.67 -5.54 3.14
CA LEU A 210 5.95 -4.19 3.58
C LEU A 210 7.42 -3.85 3.31
N LEU A 211 7.66 -2.73 2.62
CA LEU A 211 9.00 -2.20 2.31
C LEU A 211 9.08 -0.74 2.72
N ASN A 212 10.23 -0.33 3.25
CA ASN A 212 10.45 1.06 3.64
C ASN A 212 10.78 1.93 2.42
N GLY A 213 9.91 2.91 2.11
CA GLY A 213 10.11 3.85 1.01
C GLY A 213 10.97 5.05 1.36
N THR A 214 11.32 5.23 2.66
CA THR A 214 12.19 6.32 3.12
C THR A 214 13.67 5.93 3.12
N GLU A 215 13.95 4.63 3.01
CA GLU A 215 15.32 4.09 2.97
C GLU A 215 15.79 3.91 1.52
N ASP A 216 17.07 4.23 1.30
CA ASP A 216 17.67 4.13 -0.02
C ASP A 216 17.78 2.68 -0.51
N GLU A 217 17.43 2.47 -1.77
CA GLU A 217 17.58 1.21 -2.49
C GLU A 217 16.88 -0.03 -1.89
N ILE A 218 16.06 0.10 -0.85
CA ILE A 218 15.40 -1.05 -0.21
C ILE A 218 14.50 -1.81 -1.18
N ILE A 219 13.72 -1.10 -2.00
CA ILE A 219 12.84 -1.72 -2.99
C ILE A 219 13.69 -2.43 -4.05
N LEU A 220 14.70 -1.74 -4.58
CA LEU A 220 15.59 -2.28 -5.59
C LEU A 220 16.35 -3.52 -5.07
N LYS A 221 16.94 -3.43 -3.87
CA LYS A 221 17.63 -4.54 -3.20
C LYS A 221 16.69 -5.72 -2.99
N TYR A 222 15.44 -5.46 -2.55
CA TYR A 222 14.45 -6.52 -2.36
C TYR A 222 14.18 -7.30 -3.64
N PHE A 223 14.01 -6.64 -4.77
CA PHE A 223 13.75 -7.32 -6.04
C PHE A 223 14.99 -8.01 -6.64
N LYS A 224 16.19 -7.48 -6.40
CA LYS A 224 17.47 -8.03 -6.93
C LYS A 224 18.03 -9.19 -6.09
N SER A 225 17.87 -9.15 -4.79
CA SER A 225 18.47 -10.14 -3.90
C SER A 225 17.88 -11.53 -4.11
N SER A 226 18.73 -12.55 -4.14
CA SER A 226 18.35 -13.95 -4.03
C SER A 226 17.97 -14.33 -2.59
N ASP A 227 18.63 -13.71 -1.60
CA ASP A 227 18.32 -13.86 -0.18
C ASP A 227 17.57 -12.63 0.34
N LYS A 228 16.24 -12.74 0.44
CA LYS A 228 15.38 -11.66 0.97
C LYS A 228 15.59 -11.40 2.47
N LYS A 229 16.11 -12.38 3.21
CA LYS A 229 16.23 -12.30 4.67
C LYS A 229 17.15 -11.17 5.14
N ILE A 230 18.15 -10.80 4.33
CA ILE A 230 19.07 -9.71 4.65
C ILE A 230 18.45 -8.32 4.47
N ILE A 231 17.38 -8.20 3.69
CA ILE A 231 16.72 -6.92 3.42
C ILE A 231 15.67 -6.64 4.52
N PRO A 232 15.61 -5.44 5.10
CA PRO A 232 14.55 -5.06 6.02
C PRO A 232 13.18 -5.10 5.35
N HIS A 233 12.30 -5.98 5.79
CA HIS A 233 10.91 -6.10 5.31
C HIS A 233 10.11 -7.00 6.24
N THR A 234 8.79 -6.96 6.10
CA THR A 234 7.88 -8.00 6.60
C THR A 234 7.05 -8.53 5.45
N LYS A 235 7.08 -9.84 5.24
CA LYS A 235 6.21 -10.52 4.31
C LYS A 235 5.10 -11.22 5.07
N ILE A 236 3.85 -10.92 4.72
CA ILE A 236 2.66 -11.59 5.24
C ILE A 236 2.22 -12.60 4.20
N THR A 237 2.26 -13.88 4.54
CA THR A 237 1.96 -14.99 3.62
C THR A 237 0.62 -15.62 3.97
N PRO A 238 -0.22 -15.95 2.97
CA PRO A 238 -1.44 -16.73 3.23
C PRO A 238 -1.07 -18.11 3.83
N LYS A 239 -2.03 -18.69 4.53
CA LYS A 239 -1.92 -20.08 5.01
C LYS A 239 -2.08 -21.06 3.86
#